data_c6a88479477154053b725b03953e0f05
#
_entry.id   c6a88479477154053b725b03953e0f05
#
_cell.length_a   1.000
_cell.length_b   1.000
_cell.length_c   1.000
_cell.angle_alpha   90.00
_cell.angle_beta   90.00
_cell.angle_gamma   90.00
#
_symmetry.space_group_name_H-M   'P 1'
#
loop_
_entity.id
_entity.type
_entity.pdbx_description
1 polymer ?
#
loop_
_entity_poly.entity_id
_entity_poly.type
_entity_poly.pdbx_seq_one_letter_code
_entity_poly.pdbx_strand_id
1 'polypeptide(L)'
;GGYHEILLDNRSVRLLLLYGDVEKMLGNLLASIDAWFLDGFAPAKNSDMWTCGVFAEIARLSASGARLATFTSAGDVRRGLMEVGFAMQKRSGFGAKRESLAGALAEAQEYPQGTRRSARRSAYRTADRRCHPA
;
A
#
# COMPACT_ATOMS: atom_id res chain seq x y z
N GLY A 1 -13.45 -0.76 -16.05
CA GLY A 1 -12.34 0.06 -15.55
C GLY A 1 -11.52 0.64 -16.68
N GLY A 2 -10.80 1.68 -16.39
CA GLY A 2 -9.95 2.35 -17.36
C GLY A 2 -8.88 3.20 -16.70
N TYR A 3 -8.00 3.76 -17.52
CA TYR A 3 -7.00 4.70 -17.07
C TYR A 3 -6.96 5.93 -17.98
N HIS A 4 -6.57 7.06 -17.41
CA HIS A 4 -6.32 8.29 -18.14
C HIS A 4 -4.97 8.86 -17.70
N GLU A 5 -4.13 9.18 -18.67
CA GLU A 5 -2.86 9.85 -18.43
C GLU A 5 -2.98 11.33 -18.78
N ILE A 6 -2.56 12.19 -17.86
CA ILE A 6 -2.57 13.64 -18.02
C ILE A 6 -1.15 14.15 -17.73
N LEU A 7 -0.61 14.88 -18.69
CA LEU A 7 0.69 15.52 -18.52
C LEU A 7 0.48 16.97 -18.10
N LEU A 8 1.04 17.35 -16.96
CA LEU A 8 0.93 18.66 -16.35
C LEU A 8 2.31 19.33 -16.31
N ASP A 9 2.31 20.65 -16.08
CA ASP A 9 3.52 21.44 -15.88
C ASP A 9 4.59 21.19 -16.94
N ASN A 10 4.27 21.46 -18.20
CA ASN A 10 5.15 21.21 -19.35
C ASN A 10 5.73 19.79 -19.41
N ARG A 11 4.93 18.79 -19.03
CA ARG A 11 5.27 17.37 -18.95
C ARG A 11 6.21 16.97 -17.80
N SER A 12 6.48 17.86 -16.86
CA SER A 12 7.27 17.52 -15.68
C SER A 12 6.49 16.65 -14.67
N VAL A 13 5.15 16.71 -14.71
CA VAL A 13 4.27 15.90 -13.88
C VAL A 13 3.40 15.00 -14.75
N ARG A 14 3.42 13.72 -14.49
CA ARG A 14 2.53 12.71 -15.09
C ARG A 14 1.50 12.30 -14.06
N LEU A 15 0.24 12.60 -14.30
CA LEU A 15 -0.89 12.13 -13.50
C LEU A 15 -1.55 10.95 -14.19
N LEU A 16 -1.61 9.80 -13.50
CA LEU A 16 -2.33 8.63 -13.98
C LEU A 16 -3.57 8.42 -13.10
N LEU A 17 -4.75 8.52 -13.70
CA LEU A 17 -6.02 8.25 -13.05
C LEU A 17 -6.48 6.84 -13.38
N LEU A 18 -6.71 6.02 -12.36
CA LEU A 18 -7.18 4.65 -12.48
C LEU A 18 -8.62 4.55 -11.99
N TYR A 19 -9.52 4.11 -12.85
CA TYR A 19 -10.95 3.95 -12.53
C TYR A 19 -11.33 2.49 -12.52
N GLY A 20 -11.73 1.98 -11.37
CA GLY A 20 -12.18 0.60 -11.24
C GLY A 20 -11.97 0.05 -9.84
N ASP A 21 -12.10 -1.25 -9.72
CA ASP A 21 -11.77 -1.98 -8.51
C ASP A 21 -10.28 -1.81 -8.16
N VAL A 22 -10.00 -1.38 -6.94
CA VAL A 22 -8.65 -0.97 -6.54
C VAL A 22 -7.64 -2.12 -6.62
N GLU A 23 -8.03 -3.31 -6.18
CA GLU A 23 -7.13 -4.48 -6.18
C GLU A 23 -6.78 -4.90 -7.61
N LYS A 24 -7.78 -4.92 -8.51
CA LYS A 24 -7.56 -5.22 -9.93
C LYS A 24 -6.74 -4.14 -10.64
N MET A 25 -6.99 -2.87 -10.33
CA MET A 25 -6.23 -1.77 -10.93
C MET A 25 -4.77 -1.80 -10.49
N LEU A 26 -4.50 -1.98 -9.21
CA LEU A 26 -3.15 -2.12 -8.68
C LEU A 26 -2.46 -3.37 -9.20
N GLY A 27 -3.16 -4.52 -9.29
CA GLY A 27 -2.61 -5.77 -9.80
C GLY A 27 -2.10 -5.69 -11.25
N ASN A 28 -2.68 -4.81 -12.06
CA ASN A 28 -2.26 -4.56 -13.44
C ASN A 28 -1.21 -3.44 -13.59
N LEU A 29 -0.85 -2.76 -12.49
CA LEU A 29 0.12 -1.67 -12.53
C LEU A 29 1.55 -2.21 -12.38
N LEU A 30 2.46 -1.65 -13.18
CA LEU A 30 3.89 -1.83 -13.06
C LEU A 30 4.52 -0.48 -12.68
N ALA A 31 4.88 -0.34 -11.40
CA ALA A 31 5.45 0.89 -10.86
C ALA A 31 6.39 0.59 -9.69
N SER A 32 7.20 1.58 -9.32
CA SER A 32 7.96 1.62 -8.08
C SER A 32 7.55 2.89 -7.36
N ILE A 33 6.80 2.77 -6.28
CA ILE A 33 6.12 3.88 -5.60
C ILE A 33 6.88 4.23 -4.33
N ASP A 34 7.27 5.49 -4.19
CA ASP A 34 8.03 6.00 -3.05
C ASP A 34 7.12 6.50 -1.92
N ALA A 35 5.91 6.94 -2.24
CA ALA A 35 4.99 7.49 -1.25
C ALA A 35 3.53 7.10 -1.54
N TRP A 36 2.82 6.67 -0.49
CA TRP A 36 1.42 6.31 -0.51
C TRP A 36 0.61 7.24 0.37
N PHE A 37 -0.47 7.77 -0.18
CA PHE A 37 -1.50 8.48 0.56
C PHE A 37 -2.81 7.71 0.44
N LEU A 38 -3.13 6.93 1.47
CA LEU A 38 -4.35 6.13 1.51
C LEU A 38 -5.49 6.97 2.10
N ASP A 39 -6.15 7.70 1.24
CA ASP A 39 -7.28 8.58 1.59
C ASP A 39 -8.60 8.01 1.05
N GLY A 40 -8.89 6.79 1.44
CA GLY A 40 -10.17 6.14 1.16
C GLY A 40 -11.22 6.42 2.23
N PHE A 41 -12.46 6.02 1.96
CA PHE A 41 -13.52 6.01 2.98
C PHE A 41 -13.12 5.15 4.17
N ALA A 42 -13.69 5.45 5.35
CA ALA A 42 -13.44 4.66 6.54
C ALA A 42 -13.71 3.16 6.28
N PRO A 43 -12.90 2.24 6.83
CA PRO A 43 -13.04 0.80 6.59
C PRO A 43 -14.45 0.25 6.80
N ALA A 44 -15.18 0.79 7.79
CA ALA A 44 -16.57 0.43 8.04
C ALA A 44 -17.57 0.87 6.95
N LYS A 45 -17.16 1.81 6.06
CA LYS A 45 -18.02 2.32 4.97
C LYS A 45 -17.62 1.76 3.61
N ASN A 46 -16.39 1.36 3.44
CA ASN A 46 -15.87 0.79 2.21
C ASN A 46 -14.74 -0.20 2.56
N SER A 47 -15.12 -1.43 2.84
CA SER A 47 -14.19 -2.51 3.19
C SER A 47 -13.27 -2.89 2.03
N ASP A 48 -13.72 -2.74 0.79
CA ASP A 48 -13.03 -3.22 -0.40
C ASP A 48 -11.69 -2.51 -0.66
N MET A 49 -11.54 -1.31 -0.13
CA MET A 49 -10.26 -0.58 -0.19
C MET A 49 -9.23 -1.03 0.86
N TRP A 50 -9.61 -1.86 1.81
CA TRP A 50 -8.81 -2.22 2.98
C TRP A 50 -8.62 -3.73 3.13
N THR A 51 -8.63 -4.45 2.00
CA THR A 51 -8.42 -5.90 1.95
C THR A 51 -6.93 -6.25 2.04
N CYS A 52 -6.66 -7.48 2.44
CA CYS A 52 -5.30 -8.03 2.40
C CYS A 52 -4.71 -8.03 0.99
N GLY A 53 -5.54 -8.25 -0.04
CA GLY A 53 -5.12 -8.18 -1.43
C GLY A 53 -4.64 -6.78 -1.80
N VAL A 54 -5.37 -5.74 -1.41
CA VAL A 54 -4.94 -4.34 -1.61
C VAL A 54 -3.62 -4.05 -0.89
N PHE A 55 -3.45 -4.50 0.36
CA PHE A 55 -2.19 -4.28 1.09
C PHE A 55 -1.02 -5.03 0.45
N ALA A 56 -1.25 -6.23 -0.06
CA ALA A 56 -0.23 -6.99 -0.79
C ALA A 56 0.22 -6.26 -2.07
N GLU A 57 -0.73 -5.70 -2.82
CA GLU A 57 -0.42 -4.91 -4.02
C GLU A 57 0.33 -3.60 -3.68
N ILE A 58 -0.06 -2.92 -2.60
CA ILE A 58 0.67 -1.77 -2.09
C ILE A 58 2.12 -2.14 -1.79
N ALA A 59 2.36 -3.24 -1.07
CA ALA A 59 3.72 -3.70 -0.77
C ALA A 59 4.50 -4.10 -2.02
N ARG A 60 3.86 -4.78 -2.98
CA ARG A 60 4.47 -5.19 -4.25
C ARG A 60 4.95 -4.00 -5.08
N LEU A 61 4.16 -2.95 -5.11
CA LEU A 61 4.43 -1.73 -5.89
C LEU A 61 5.37 -0.76 -5.17
N SER A 62 5.61 -0.95 -3.88
CA SER A 62 6.44 -0.03 -3.09
C SER A 62 7.93 -0.19 -3.40
N ALA A 63 8.61 0.93 -3.53
CA ALA A 63 10.07 0.99 -3.49
C ALA A 63 10.60 0.59 -2.09
N SER A 64 11.86 0.25 -2.00
CA SER A 64 12.54 0.07 -0.69
C SER A 64 12.50 1.39 0.09
N GLY A 65 12.07 1.36 1.34
CA GLY A 65 11.92 2.56 2.18
C GLY A 65 10.71 3.43 1.83
N ALA A 66 9.80 2.98 0.96
CA ALA A 66 8.58 3.72 0.60
C ALA A 66 7.79 4.13 1.85
N ARG A 67 7.29 5.35 1.85
CA ARG A 67 6.51 5.91 2.95
C ARG A 67 5.02 5.77 2.70
N LEU A 68 4.26 5.64 3.79
CA LEU A 68 2.81 5.53 3.73
C LEU A 68 2.16 6.41 4.81
N ALA A 69 1.08 7.09 4.44
CA ALA A 69 0.25 7.82 5.38
C ALA A 69 -1.24 7.59 5.08
N THR A 70 -2.05 7.58 6.14
CA THR A 70 -3.50 7.48 6.04
C THR A 70 -4.18 8.18 7.21
N PHE A 71 -5.36 8.73 6.98
CA PHE A 71 -6.16 9.35 8.03
C PHE A 71 -6.90 8.34 8.92
N THR A 72 -7.01 7.07 8.54
CA THR A 72 -7.59 6.07 9.44
C THR A 72 -6.61 5.68 10.54
N SER A 73 -7.14 5.46 11.75
CA SER A 73 -6.40 4.88 12.88
C SER A 73 -6.87 3.47 13.20
N ALA A 74 -7.67 2.85 12.30
CA ALA A 74 -8.25 1.53 12.51
C ALA A 74 -7.17 0.46 12.75
N GLY A 75 -7.37 -0.35 13.78
CA GLY A 75 -6.41 -1.39 14.17
C GLY A 75 -6.18 -2.44 13.10
N ASP A 76 -7.24 -2.82 12.37
CA ASP A 76 -7.15 -3.82 11.29
C ASP A 76 -6.29 -3.31 10.13
N VAL A 77 -6.47 -2.06 9.72
CA VAL A 77 -5.63 -1.43 8.69
C VAL A 77 -4.17 -1.40 9.12
N ARG A 78 -3.91 -1.01 10.38
CA ARG A 78 -2.55 -1.01 10.93
C ARG A 78 -1.94 -2.41 10.88
N ARG A 79 -2.66 -3.42 11.35
CA ARG A 79 -2.17 -4.81 11.34
C ARG A 79 -1.91 -5.32 9.94
N GLY A 80 -2.87 -5.15 9.02
CA GLY A 80 -2.72 -5.60 7.63
C GLY A 80 -1.51 -4.96 6.92
N LEU A 81 -1.25 -3.67 7.12
CA LEU A 81 -0.06 -3.01 6.59
C LEU A 81 1.24 -3.52 7.24
N MET A 82 1.22 -3.84 8.53
CA MET A 82 2.38 -4.43 9.21
C MET A 82 2.67 -5.85 8.71
N GLU A 83 1.65 -6.65 8.42
CA GLU A 83 1.80 -8.00 7.88
C GLU A 83 2.50 -8.03 6.51
N VAL A 84 2.31 -6.99 5.71
CA VAL A 84 2.99 -6.86 4.41
C VAL A 84 4.32 -6.09 4.47
N GLY A 85 4.81 -5.78 5.67
CA GLY A 85 6.17 -5.28 5.90
C GLY A 85 6.30 -3.79 6.18
N PHE A 86 5.21 -3.04 6.35
CA PHE A 86 5.30 -1.64 6.77
C PHE A 86 5.48 -1.51 8.29
N ALA A 87 6.44 -0.72 8.72
CA ALA A 87 6.59 -0.31 10.11
C ALA A 87 5.63 0.85 10.42
N MET A 88 4.42 0.52 10.91
CA MET A 88 3.34 1.49 11.10
C MET A 88 3.32 2.09 12.50
N GLN A 89 3.16 3.40 12.60
CA GLN A 89 3.06 4.17 13.84
C GLN A 89 1.80 5.05 13.85
N LYS A 90 1.21 5.18 15.02
CA LYS A 90 0.19 6.20 15.27
C LYS A 90 0.87 7.56 15.40
N ARG A 91 0.26 8.57 14.79
CA ARG A 91 0.68 9.96 14.89
C ARG A 91 -0.50 10.83 15.28
N SER A 92 -0.22 12.02 15.81
CA SER A 92 -1.24 13.03 16.01
C SER A 92 -1.96 13.29 14.70
N GLY A 93 -3.27 13.30 14.76
CA GLY A 93 -4.11 13.62 13.61
C GLY A 93 -4.06 15.13 13.27
N PHE A 94 -4.68 15.48 12.17
CA PHE A 94 -4.81 16.87 11.73
C PHE A 94 -6.26 17.34 11.87
N GLY A 95 -6.48 18.58 12.29
CA GLY A 95 -7.81 19.15 12.48
C GLY A 95 -8.60 18.44 13.58
N ALA A 96 -9.81 18.01 13.28
CA ALA A 96 -10.71 17.35 14.23
C ALA A 96 -10.35 15.86 14.53
N LYS A 97 -9.41 15.27 13.80
CA LYS A 97 -8.98 13.87 14.01
C LYS A 97 -7.88 13.79 15.06
N ARG A 98 -8.08 12.91 16.05
CA ARG A 98 -7.13 12.72 17.16
C ARG A 98 -5.88 11.95 16.72
N GLU A 99 -6.02 10.97 15.82
CA GLU A 99 -4.96 10.06 15.42
C GLU A 99 -5.00 9.77 13.91
N SER A 100 -3.82 9.52 13.36
CA SER A 100 -3.58 9.03 12.01
C SER A 100 -2.53 7.93 12.04
N LEU A 101 -2.35 7.20 10.95
CA LEU A 101 -1.28 6.23 10.79
C LEU A 101 -0.28 6.72 9.74
N ALA A 102 1.00 6.54 10.05
CA ALA A 102 2.06 6.69 9.08
C ALA A 102 3.12 5.60 9.29
N GLY A 103 3.85 5.27 8.27
CA GLY A 103 4.89 4.26 8.33
C GLY A 103 5.78 4.25 7.09
N ALA A 104 6.72 3.34 7.10
CA ALA A 104 7.59 3.09 5.96
C ALA A 104 7.74 1.58 5.75
N LEU A 105 7.90 1.17 4.49
CA LEU A 105 8.30 -0.19 4.17
C LEU A 105 9.73 -0.39 4.65
N ALA A 106 9.96 -1.47 5.40
CA ALA A 106 11.32 -1.81 5.85
C ALA A 106 12.26 -1.90 4.65
N GLU A 107 13.44 -1.30 4.76
CA GLU A 107 14.48 -1.45 3.75
C GLU A 107 14.80 -2.93 3.60
N ALA A 108 14.82 -3.41 2.36
CA ALA A 108 15.27 -4.77 2.11
C ALA A 108 16.71 -4.88 2.59
N GLN A 109 16.95 -5.66 3.64
CA GLN A 109 18.31 -6.02 4.01
C GLN A 109 19.01 -6.55 2.76
N GLU A 110 20.15 -5.99 2.41
CA GLU A 110 20.97 -6.49 1.31
C GLU A 110 21.43 -7.92 1.66
N TYR A 111 20.63 -8.90 1.23
CA TYR A 111 21.15 -10.28 1.19
C TYR A 111 22.16 -10.38 0.04
N PRO A 112 23.29 -11.08 0.28
CA PRO A 112 24.29 -11.30 -0.76
C PRO A 112 23.64 -11.83 -2.04
N GLN A 113 24.10 -11.29 -3.17
CA GLN A 113 23.64 -11.54 -4.53
C GLN A 113 23.20 -13.00 -4.77
N GLY A 114 21.92 -13.26 -4.97
CA GLY A 114 21.41 -14.60 -5.35
C GLY A 114 19.95 -14.90 -5.02
N THR A 115 19.35 -14.26 -4.03
CA THR A 115 18.05 -14.68 -3.48
C THR A 115 16.91 -13.66 -3.59
N ARG A 116 17.10 -12.56 -4.33
CA ARG A 116 16.11 -11.46 -4.40
C ARG A 116 14.73 -11.85 -4.95
N ARG A 117 14.62 -12.92 -5.73
CA ARG A 117 13.34 -13.35 -6.33
C ARG A 117 12.49 -14.25 -5.43
N SER A 118 13.12 -15.05 -4.56
CA SER A 118 12.41 -16.05 -3.76
C SER A 118 11.83 -15.49 -2.46
N ALA A 119 12.51 -14.53 -1.80
CA ALA A 119 12.05 -13.95 -0.54
C ALA A 119 10.78 -13.10 -0.70
N ARG A 120 10.66 -12.32 -1.78
CA ARG A 120 9.43 -11.54 -2.08
C ARG A 120 8.24 -12.45 -2.39
N ARG A 121 8.46 -13.58 -3.08
CA ARG A 121 7.40 -14.58 -3.33
C ARG A 121 6.97 -15.31 -2.07
N SER A 122 7.86 -15.52 -1.10
CA SER A 122 7.54 -16.19 0.16
C SER A 122 6.67 -15.32 1.07
N ALA A 123 6.98 -14.04 1.21
CA ALA A 123 6.17 -13.09 1.99
C ALA A 123 4.75 -12.96 1.41
N TYR A 124 4.64 -12.89 0.08
CA TYR A 124 3.36 -12.86 -0.62
C TYR A 124 2.52 -14.13 -0.39
N ARG A 125 3.13 -15.31 -0.45
CA ARG A 125 2.45 -16.61 -0.19
C ARG A 125 2.03 -16.78 1.27
N THR A 126 2.70 -16.13 2.21
CA THR A 126 2.38 -16.24 3.65
C THR A 126 1.23 -15.30 4.02
N ALA A 127 1.13 -14.13 3.39
CA ALA A 127 0.02 -13.20 3.55
C ALA A 127 -1.29 -13.80 3.00
N ASP A 128 -1.24 -14.41 1.80
CA ASP A 128 -2.40 -15.03 1.14
C ASP A 128 -3.05 -16.15 1.98
N ARG A 129 -2.24 -16.94 2.69
CA ARG A 129 -2.76 -18.03 3.54
C ARG A 129 -3.44 -17.55 4.84
N ARG A 130 -3.16 -16.35 5.32
CA ARG A 130 -3.74 -15.82 6.56
C ARG A 130 -4.98 -14.98 6.35
N CYS A 131 -5.24 -14.56 5.14
CA CYS A 131 -6.37 -13.72 4.78
C CYS A 131 -7.62 -14.50 4.33
N HIS A 132 -7.58 -15.83 4.30
CA HIS A 132 -8.76 -16.67 4.07
C HIS A 132 -9.20 -17.24 5.41
N PRO A 133 -10.28 -16.73 6.05
CA PRO A 133 -10.98 -17.48 7.09
C PRO A 133 -11.60 -18.72 6.45
N ALA A 134 -11.42 -19.86 7.10
CA ALA A 134 -12.07 -21.12 6.76
C ALA A 134 -13.60 -20.99 6.94
#